data_6b69b1e594cef1c05aa343c6d136a051
#
_entry.id   6b69b1e594cef1c05aa343c6d136a051
#
_cell.length_a   1.000
_cell.length_b   1.000
_cell.length_c   1.000
_cell.angle_alpha   90.00
_cell.angle_beta   90.00
_cell.angle_gamma   90.00
#
_symmetry.space_group_name_H-M   'P 1'
#
loop_
_entity.id
_entity.type
_entity.pdbx_description
1 polymer ?
#
loop_
_entity_poly.entity_id
_entity_poly.type
_entity_poly.pdbx_seq_one_letter_code
_entity_poly.pdbx_strand_id
1 'polypeptide(L)'
;MAYVTILVLGASFSLVPASLWPSVPKLVDSKIIGSAYALIFWIQNIGLWLFPLLIGKVLDNTNPAIKEALENHTMTEETAAVSYDYTWPLVMLACLGVAALSIGLYLKVVDRKKHLGLELPSIKADTAEVEESEVETAEL
;
A
#
# COMPACT_ATOMS: atom_id res chain seq x y z
N MET A 1 -13.36 -21.59 7.01
CA MET A 1 -13.39 -20.46 6.03
C MET A 1 -12.43 -19.34 6.42
N ALA A 2 -12.32 -18.93 7.69
CA ALA A 2 -11.43 -17.84 8.13
C ALA A 2 -9.96 -17.99 7.71
N TYR A 3 -9.40 -19.19 7.81
CA TYR A 3 -7.98 -19.43 7.43
C TYR A 3 -7.68 -19.17 5.95
N VAL A 4 -8.61 -19.52 5.06
CA VAL A 4 -8.45 -19.28 3.62
C VAL A 4 -8.46 -17.76 3.34
N THR A 5 -9.35 -17.03 3.98
CA THR A 5 -9.43 -15.56 3.84
C THR A 5 -8.15 -14.89 4.34
N ILE A 6 -7.61 -15.34 5.48
CA ILE A 6 -6.35 -14.81 6.04
C ILE A 6 -5.17 -15.11 5.11
N LEU A 7 -5.09 -16.32 4.55
CA LEU A 7 -4.04 -16.70 3.60
C LEU A 7 -4.10 -15.85 2.32
N VAL A 8 -5.29 -15.68 1.75
CA VAL A 8 -5.49 -14.84 0.55
C VAL A 8 -5.14 -13.38 0.84
N LEU A 9 -5.55 -12.86 2.00
CA LEU A 9 -5.23 -11.51 2.42
C LEU A 9 -3.72 -11.31 2.60
N GLY A 10 -3.05 -12.26 3.28
CA GLY A 10 -1.61 -12.22 3.48
C GLY A 10 -0.82 -12.29 2.17
N ALA A 11 -1.21 -13.18 1.26
CA ALA A 11 -0.62 -13.27 -0.06
C ALA A 11 -0.80 -11.97 -0.87
N SER A 12 -2.01 -11.42 -0.87
CA SER A 12 -2.32 -10.15 -1.55
C SER A 12 -1.51 -8.99 -0.96
N PHE A 13 -1.37 -8.93 0.35
CA PHE A 13 -0.57 -7.91 1.03
C PHE A 13 0.92 -8.02 0.69
N SER A 14 1.46 -9.23 0.55
CA SER A 14 2.87 -9.46 0.19
C SER A 14 3.19 -9.07 -1.26
N LEU A 15 2.24 -9.23 -2.17
CA LEU A 15 2.45 -8.93 -3.60
C LEU A 15 2.64 -7.42 -3.86
N VAL A 16 1.97 -6.55 -3.08
CA VAL A 16 2.05 -5.10 -3.28
C VAL A 16 3.47 -4.56 -3.05
N PRO A 17 4.13 -4.76 -1.89
CA PRO A 17 5.48 -4.30 -1.71
C PRO A 17 6.47 -5.03 -2.64
N ALA A 18 6.30 -6.32 -2.90
CA ALA A 18 7.17 -7.08 -3.80
C ALA A 18 7.21 -6.52 -5.22
N SER A 19 6.12 -5.93 -5.71
CA SER A 19 6.07 -5.31 -7.03
C SER A 19 6.49 -3.84 -7.03
N LEU A 20 6.16 -3.09 -5.98
CA LEU A 20 6.40 -1.64 -5.90
C LEU A 20 7.87 -1.31 -5.60
N TRP A 21 8.49 -2.01 -4.65
CA TRP A 21 9.84 -1.69 -4.19
C TRP A 21 10.91 -1.80 -5.27
N PRO A 22 10.94 -2.87 -6.11
CA PRO A 22 11.91 -2.95 -7.19
C PRO A 22 11.69 -1.95 -8.33
N SER A 23 10.50 -1.36 -8.41
CA SER A 23 10.16 -0.39 -9.46
C SER A 23 10.71 1.02 -9.18
N VAL A 24 10.93 1.37 -7.91
CA VAL A 24 11.43 2.70 -7.52
C VAL A 24 12.81 3.01 -8.09
N PRO A 25 13.83 2.13 -7.99
CA PRO A 25 15.15 2.39 -8.55
C PRO A 25 15.18 2.53 -10.08
N LYS A 26 14.15 2.00 -10.77
CA LYS A 26 14.04 2.14 -12.22
C LYS A 26 13.50 3.50 -12.68
N LEU A 27 12.82 4.21 -11.77
CA LEU A 27 12.14 5.48 -12.05
C LEU A 27 12.97 6.70 -11.65
N VAL A 28 13.91 6.51 -10.72
CA VAL A 28 14.70 7.63 -10.15
C VAL A 28 16.19 7.34 -10.27
N ASP A 29 16.96 8.42 -10.32
CA ASP A 29 18.42 8.35 -10.35
C ASP A 29 18.97 7.77 -9.05
N SER A 30 20.04 6.97 -9.11
CA SER A 30 20.65 6.30 -7.95
C SER A 30 21.02 7.27 -6.81
N LYS A 31 21.35 8.52 -7.13
CA LYS A 31 21.68 9.57 -6.15
C LYS A 31 20.50 9.99 -5.27
N ILE A 32 19.26 9.81 -5.73
CA ILE A 32 18.05 10.28 -5.04
C ILE A 32 17.11 9.15 -4.60
N ILE A 33 17.53 7.90 -4.76
CA ILE A 33 16.72 6.70 -4.37
C ILE A 33 16.27 6.79 -2.90
N GLY A 34 17.18 7.15 -1.99
CA GLY A 34 16.86 7.30 -0.57
C GLY A 34 15.77 8.34 -0.31
N SER A 35 15.83 9.49 -1.00
CA SER A 35 14.80 10.52 -0.89
C SER A 35 13.47 10.07 -1.48
N ALA A 36 13.49 9.30 -2.55
CA ALA A 36 12.28 8.75 -3.16
C ALA A 36 11.58 7.78 -2.20
N TYR A 37 12.31 6.86 -1.58
CA TYR A 37 11.74 5.97 -0.57
C TYR A 37 11.23 6.74 0.65
N ALA A 38 11.97 7.73 1.13
CA ALA A 38 11.53 8.57 2.24
C ALA A 38 10.18 9.26 1.95
N LEU A 39 10.00 9.79 0.73
CA LEU A 39 8.75 10.40 0.29
C LEU A 39 7.60 9.39 0.25
N ILE A 40 7.85 8.20 -0.28
CA ILE A 40 6.85 7.11 -0.33
C ILE A 40 6.40 6.74 1.08
N PHE A 41 7.34 6.52 2.00
CA PHE A 41 7.03 6.21 3.40
C PHE A 41 6.30 7.35 4.10
N TRP A 42 6.65 8.59 3.82
CA TRP A 42 5.97 9.75 4.39
C TRP A 42 4.50 9.81 3.98
N ILE A 43 4.21 9.65 2.68
CA ILE A 43 2.84 9.59 2.16
C ILE A 43 2.08 8.39 2.73
N GLN A 44 2.73 7.22 2.82
CA GLN A 44 2.15 6.01 3.40
C GLN A 44 1.77 6.21 4.87
N ASN A 45 2.63 6.86 5.67
CA ASN A 45 2.34 7.13 7.08
C ASN A 45 1.18 8.10 7.27
N ILE A 46 1.03 9.10 6.39
CA ILE A 46 -0.16 9.98 6.39
C ILE A 46 -1.42 9.14 6.16
N GLY A 47 -1.39 8.22 5.19
CA GLY A 47 -2.49 7.30 4.95
C GLY A 47 -2.82 6.44 6.16
N LEU A 48 -1.82 5.81 6.77
CA LEU A 48 -1.98 4.97 7.95
C LEU A 48 -2.56 5.72 9.16
N TRP A 49 -2.29 7.00 9.29
CA TRP A 49 -2.86 7.84 10.34
C TRP A 49 -4.28 8.32 9.98
N LEU A 50 -4.49 8.75 8.75
CA LEU A 50 -5.75 9.36 8.32
C LEU A 50 -6.89 8.33 8.18
N PHE A 51 -6.60 7.13 7.66
CA PHE A 51 -7.62 6.11 7.38
C PHE A 51 -8.37 5.62 8.62
N PRO A 52 -7.72 5.25 9.73
CA PRO A 52 -8.43 4.85 10.94
C PRO A 52 -9.34 5.95 11.48
N LEU A 53 -8.93 7.22 11.39
CA LEU A 53 -9.75 8.35 11.81
C LEU A 53 -10.99 8.51 10.92
N LEU A 54 -10.85 8.36 9.62
CA LEU A 54 -11.97 8.42 8.68
C LEU A 54 -12.95 7.26 8.93
N ILE A 55 -12.43 6.05 9.10
CA ILE A 55 -13.26 4.86 9.38
C ILE A 55 -14.00 5.04 10.70
N GLY A 56 -13.33 5.49 11.76
CA GLY A 56 -13.95 5.76 13.05
C GLY A 56 -15.08 6.80 12.94
N LYS A 57 -14.83 7.90 12.23
CA LYS A 57 -15.85 8.94 12.01
C LYS A 57 -17.05 8.46 11.20
N VAL A 58 -16.80 7.65 10.17
CA VAL A 58 -17.89 7.04 9.38
C VAL A 58 -18.68 6.07 10.24
N LEU A 59 -18.01 5.27 11.05
CA LEU A 59 -18.66 4.30 11.93
C LEU A 59 -19.53 4.98 12.99
N ASP A 60 -19.03 6.03 13.61
CA ASP A 60 -19.77 6.83 14.58
C ASP A 60 -21.02 7.50 13.97
N ASN A 61 -20.90 8.03 12.75
CA ASN A 61 -22.01 8.66 12.05
C ASN A 61 -23.08 7.66 11.58
N THR A 62 -22.67 6.43 11.29
CA THR A 62 -23.58 5.37 10.83
C THR A 62 -24.27 4.68 12.00
N ASN A 63 -23.67 4.71 13.19
CA ASN A 63 -24.20 4.03 14.38
C ASN A 63 -24.39 4.99 15.57
N PRO A 64 -25.19 6.04 15.44
CA PRO A 64 -25.31 7.06 16.52
C PRO A 64 -25.87 6.48 17.83
N ALA A 65 -26.78 5.51 17.75
CA ALA A 65 -27.36 4.86 18.93
C ALA A 65 -26.34 4.07 19.73
N ILE A 66 -25.38 3.41 19.08
CA ILE A 66 -24.32 2.65 19.74
C ILE A 66 -23.32 3.60 20.40
N LYS A 67 -22.99 4.70 19.73
CA LYS A 67 -22.13 5.75 20.29
C LYS A 67 -22.72 6.34 21.58
N GLU A 68 -24.00 6.68 21.57
CA GLU A 68 -24.70 7.21 22.73
C GLU A 68 -24.77 6.19 23.88
N ALA A 69 -25.01 4.91 23.56
CA ALA A 69 -25.02 3.83 24.53
C ALA A 69 -23.63 3.58 25.17
N LEU A 70 -22.58 3.78 24.41
CA LEU A 70 -21.19 3.69 24.89
C LEU A 70 -20.86 4.87 25.82
N GLU A 71 -21.19 6.10 25.41
CA GLU A 71 -20.99 7.31 26.22
C GLU A 71 -21.75 7.26 27.53
N ASN A 72 -22.96 6.66 27.54
CA ASN A 72 -23.80 6.48 28.73
C ASN A 72 -23.42 5.25 29.57
N HIS A 73 -22.35 4.53 29.24
CA HIS A 73 -21.91 3.30 29.91
C HIS A 73 -22.98 2.20 29.97
N THR A 74 -23.93 2.18 29.06
CA THR A 74 -24.97 1.15 28.96
C THR A 74 -24.55 -0.06 28.12
N MET A 75 -23.46 0.09 27.34
CA MET A 75 -22.82 -1.00 26.59
C MET A 75 -21.32 -1.09 26.92
N THR A 76 -20.78 -2.30 26.84
CA THR A 76 -19.32 -2.52 26.85
C THR A 76 -18.78 -2.41 25.42
N GLU A 77 -17.48 -2.05 25.30
CA GLU A 77 -16.79 -1.95 24.01
C GLU A 77 -16.88 -3.24 23.19
N GLU A 78 -16.82 -4.41 23.87
CA GLU A 78 -16.92 -5.73 23.24
C GLU A 78 -18.32 -5.98 22.63
N THR A 79 -19.38 -5.60 23.34
CA THR A 79 -20.76 -5.73 22.87
C THR A 79 -21.05 -4.73 21.73
N ALA A 80 -20.53 -3.53 21.82
CA ALA A 80 -20.62 -2.52 20.79
C ALA A 80 -19.92 -2.96 19.49
N ALA A 81 -18.72 -3.53 19.58
CA ALA A 81 -17.96 -3.99 18.42
C ALA A 81 -18.70 -5.05 17.59
N VAL A 82 -19.50 -5.91 18.25
CA VAL A 82 -20.33 -6.91 17.56
C VAL A 82 -21.59 -6.30 16.95
N SER A 83 -22.08 -5.20 17.50
CA SER A 83 -23.34 -4.55 17.12
C SER A 83 -23.17 -3.46 16.05
N TYR A 84 -21.96 -3.00 15.77
CA TYR A 84 -21.69 -1.97 14.76
C TYR A 84 -22.07 -2.43 13.35
N ASP A 85 -22.71 -1.57 12.60
CA ASP A 85 -22.91 -1.74 11.16
C ASP A 85 -21.66 -1.26 10.40
N TYR A 86 -20.91 -2.20 9.88
CA TYR A 86 -19.68 -1.97 9.12
C TYR A 86 -19.90 -1.81 7.61
N THR A 87 -21.14 -1.75 7.14
CA THR A 87 -21.46 -1.69 5.71
C THR A 87 -20.79 -0.50 5.03
N TRP A 88 -20.93 0.69 5.60
CA TRP A 88 -20.33 1.91 5.01
C TRP A 88 -18.80 1.92 5.03
N PRO A 89 -18.11 1.57 6.12
CA PRO A 89 -16.66 1.37 6.09
C PRO A 89 -16.20 0.37 5.04
N LEU A 90 -16.90 -0.75 4.87
CA LEU A 90 -16.58 -1.74 3.85
C LEU A 90 -16.75 -1.19 2.43
N VAL A 91 -17.83 -0.46 2.17
CA VAL A 91 -18.06 0.21 0.87
C VAL A 91 -16.95 1.23 0.60
N MET A 92 -16.55 2.00 1.60
CA MET A 92 -15.44 2.97 1.47
C MET A 92 -14.13 2.27 1.10
N LEU A 93 -13.81 1.16 1.76
CA LEU A 93 -12.61 0.36 1.44
C LEU A 93 -12.69 -0.25 0.03
N ALA A 94 -13.86 -0.73 -0.38
CA ALA A 94 -14.08 -1.25 -1.72
C ALA A 94 -13.87 -0.17 -2.80
N CYS A 95 -14.38 1.04 -2.58
CA CYS A 95 -14.16 2.18 -3.48
C CYS A 95 -12.67 2.54 -3.59
N LEU A 96 -11.95 2.51 -2.48
CA LEU A 96 -10.50 2.73 -2.49
C LEU A 96 -9.75 1.64 -3.25
N GLY A 97 -10.16 0.39 -3.10
CA GLY A 97 -9.61 -0.72 -3.89
C GLY A 97 -9.81 -0.53 -5.39
N VAL A 98 -11.00 -0.10 -5.80
CA VAL A 98 -11.30 0.22 -7.21
C VAL A 98 -10.47 1.40 -7.70
N ALA A 99 -10.30 2.44 -6.90
CA ALA A 99 -9.45 3.58 -7.24
C ALA A 99 -7.97 3.17 -7.39
N ALA A 100 -7.46 2.33 -6.48
CA ALA A 100 -6.10 1.80 -6.56
C ALA A 100 -5.88 0.95 -7.82
N LEU A 101 -6.85 0.08 -8.16
CA LEU A 101 -6.82 -0.69 -9.41
C LEU A 101 -6.80 0.22 -10.64
N SER A 102 -7.60 1.27 -10.65
CA SER A 102 -7.66 2.23 -11.76
C SER A 102 -6.32 2.93 -11.96
N ILE A 103 -5.67 3.35 -10.87
CA ILE A 103 -4.34 3.96 -10.91
C ILE A 103 -3.28 2.95 -11.38
N GLY A 104 -3.35 1.70 -10.91
CA GLY A 104 -2.44 0.64 -11.34
C GLY A 104 -2.56 0.33 -12.83
N LEU A 105 -3.78 0.26 -13.35
CA LEU A 105 -4.03 0.08 -14.79
C LEU A 105 -3.54 1.29 -15.60
N TYR A 106 -3.76 2.50 -15.10
CA TYR A 106 -3.24 3.72 -15.74
C TYR A 106 -1.71 3.72 -15.82
N LEU A 107 -1.04 3.36 -14.72
CA LEU A 107 0.42 3.21 -14.68
C LEU A 107 0.92 2.18 -15.72
N LYS A 108 0.24 1.04 -15.83
CA LYS A 108 0.58 0.01 -16.82
C LYS A 108 0.45 0.53 -18.26
N VAL A 109 -0.58 1.33 -18.54
CA VAL A 109 -0.76 1.95 -19.86
C VAL A 109 0.33 2.98 -20.16
N VAL A 110 0.72 3.78 -19.14
CA VAL A 110 1.80 4.78 -19.27
C VAL A 110 3.15 4.08 -19.47
N ASP A 111 3.42 3.01 -18.73
CA ASP A 111 4.65 2.22 -18.87
C ASP A 111 4.80 1.69 -20.30
N ARG A 112 3.73 1.13 -20.86
CA ARG A 112 3.73 0.66 -22.27
C ARG A 112 3.97 1.77 -23.26
N LYS A 113 3.44 2.97 -23.03
CA LYS A 113 3.60 4.11 -23.95
C LYS A 113 4.99 4.76 -23.86
N LYS A 114 5.56 4.80 -22.67
CA LYS A 114 6.84 5.46 -22.41
C LYS A 114 8.05 4.52 -22.39
N HIS A 115 7.82 3.21 -22.52
CA HIS A 115 8.86 2.17 -22.46
C HIS A 115 9.76 2.29 -21.23
N LEU A 116 9.15 2.55 -20.04
CA LEU A 116 9.89 2.72 -18.79
C LEU A 116 10.50 1.42 -18.27
N GLY A 117 10.07 0.27 -18.80
CA GLY A 117 10.62 -1.04 -18.46
C GLY A 117 10.32 -1.50 -17.05
N LEU A 118 9.20 -1.06 -16.46
CA LEU A 118 8.81 -1.43 -15.09
C LEU A 118 8.58 -2.94 -14.93
N GLU A 119 8.15 -3.62 -15.99
CA GLU A 119 7.92 -5.08 -16.01
C GLU A 119 9.20 -5.89 -16.30
N LEU A 120 10.28 -5.25 -16.76
CA LEU A 120 11.52 -5.95 -17.08
C LEU A 120 12.36 -6.23 -15.83
N PRO A 121 13.05 -7.38 -15.73
CA PRO A 121 13.98 -7.63 -14.64
C PRO A 121 15.11 -6.58 -14.61
N SER A 122 15.65 -6.29 -13.43
CA SER A 122 16.71 -5.28 -13.23
C SER A 122 18.06 -5.83 -13.71
N ILE A 123 18.26 -5.97 -15.00
CA ILE A 123 19.54 -6.44 -15.57
C ILE A 123 20.65 -5.38 -15.42
N LYS A 124 20.26 -4.09 -15.20
CA LYS A 124 21.23 -2.98 -15.06
C LYS A 124 22.07 -2.99 -13.80
N ALA A 125 21.64 -3.66 -12.72
CA ALA A 125 22.45 -3.74 -11.50
C ALA A 125 23.62 -4.71 -11.66
N ASP A 126 23.38 -5.87 -12.27
CA ASP A 126 24.40 -6.88 -12.49
C ASP A 126 25.49 -6.47 -13.49
N THR A 127 25.13 -5.71 -14.55
CA THR A 127 26.11 -5.22 -15.51
C THR A 127 26.99 -4.10 -14.94
N ALA A 128 26.47 -3.22 -14.09
CA ALA A 128 27.27 -2.18 -13.46
C ALA A 128 28.27 -2.75 -12.44
N GLU A 129 27.86 -3.75 -11.63
CA GLU A 129 28.75 -4.44 -10.70
C GLU A 129 29.83 -5.28 -11.41
N VAL A 130 29.51 -5.86 -12.56
CA VAL A 130 30.49 -6.60 -13.38
C VAL A 130 31.47 -5.66 -14.06
N GLU A 131 31.04 -4.51 -14.62
CA GLU A 131 31.93 -3.52 -15.20
C GLU A 131 32.83 -2.87 -14.15
N GLU A 132 32.33 -2.57 -12.94
CA GLU A 132 33.14 -2.03 -11.85
C GLU A 132 34.17 -3.03 -11.34
N SER A 133 33.84 -4.30 -11.25
CA SER A 133 34.76 -5.37 -10.87
C SER A 133 35.81 -5.67 -11.95
N GLU A 134 35.49 -5.55 -13.23
CA GLU A 134 36.45 -5.73 -14.34
C GLU A 134 37.43 -4.54 -14.44
N VAL A 135 36.99 -3.33 -14.14
CA VAL A 135 37.86 -2.15 -14.10
C VAL A 135 38.84 -2.23 -12.91
N GLU A 136 38.35 -2.64 -11.74
CA GLU A 136 39.21 -2.80 -10.54
C GLU A 136 40.23 -3.92 -10.70
N THR A 137 39.91 -5.01 -11.41
CA THR A 137 40.86 -6.07 -11.72
C THR A 137 41.86 -5.74 -12.84
N ALA A 138 41.57 -4.73 -13.68
CA ALA A 138 42.46 -4.30 -14.75
C ALA A 138 43.49 -3.25 -14.28
N GLU A 139 43.28 -2.62 -13.12
CA GLU A 139 44.21 -1.64 -12.53
C GLU A 139 45.22 -2.28 -11.52
N LEU A 140 45.12 -3.58 -11.25
CA LEU A 140 46.05 -4.36 -10.41
C LEU A 140 47.05 -5.15 -11.24
#